data_740db4bc191b02288455d1c1db8eea25
#
_entry.id   740db4bc191b02288455d1c1db8eea25
#
_cell.length_a   1.000
_cell.length_b   1.000
_cell.length_c   1.000
_cell.angle_alpha   90.00
_cell.angle_beta   90.00
_cell.angle_gamma   90.00
#
_symmetry.space_group_name_H-M   'P 1'
#
loop_
_entity.id
_entity.type
_entity.pdbx_description
1 polymer ?
#
loop_
_entity_poly.entity_id
_entity_poly.type
_entity_poly.pdbx_seq_one_letter_code
_entity_poly.pdbx_strand_id
1 'polypeptide(L)'
;MIAKAVLFILAVAYLCPVYLIAQDNYEIQVYGADTVEPRSTMVEFHTNWTAQGEKSVVDGVRPTNHAVHETIEITQGWNDWFETGFYIFTSARSGDGWDWVGDHIRPRFRIPEKWHWPVGLSLSNEIGYQRHSFSPDTWTWEIRPIIDKKIGPWYLSFNPTVDKSLHGDNVSQGFEFSPNAKVSYDFSKVVAGGLEYYGSLGPIGSFDPVAEQQQQFVPAIDLNVSPDWEINFGVGWGVTHSTDHLIIKGIIGRRFNWKKNTL
;
A
#
# COMPACT_ATOMS: atom_id res chain seq x y z
N MET A 1 -27.88 -31.15 -28.52
CA MET A 1 -27.38 -29.77 -28.77
C MET A 1 -27.07 -29.02 -27.47
N ILE A 2 -27.87 -29.09 -26.44
CA ILE A 2 -27.71 -28.35 -25.15
C ILE A 2 -26.41 -28.77 -24.44
N ALA A 3 -26.06 -30.07 -24.38
CA ALA A 3 -24.84 -30.55 -23.72
C ALA A 3 -23.53 -30.02 -24.35
N LYS A 4 -23.49 -29.82 -25.68
CA LYS A 4 -22.32 -29.25 -26.37
C LYS A 4 -22.20 -27.75 -26.16
N ALA A 5 -23.31 -27.02 -25.98
CA ALA A 5 -23.32 -25.59 -25.65
C ALA A 5 -22.83 -25.34 -24.21
N VAL A 6 -23.25 -26.20 -23.26
CA VAL A 6 -22.79 -26.12 -21.86
C VAL A 6 -21.28 -26.42 -21.76
N LEU A 7 -20.76 -27.41 -22.49
CA LEU A 7 -19.33 -27.71 -22.52
C LEU A 7 -18.51 -26.59 -23.16
N PHE A 8 -19.05 -25.90 -24.17
CA PHE A 8 -18.40 -24.76 -24.82
C PHE A 8 -18.37 -23.52 -23.91
N ILE A 9 -19.46 -23.28 -23.17
CA ILE A 9 -19.51 -22.19 -22.16
C ILE A 9 -18.54 -22.47 -21.00
N LEU A 10 -18.44 -23.72 -20.54
CA LEU A 10 -17.48 -24.11 -19.51
C LEU A 10 -16.02 -24.03 -20.01
N ALA A 11 -15.76 -24.35 -21.28
CA ALA A 11 -14.42 -24.26 -21.88
C ALA A 11 -14.00 -22.79 -22.12
N VAL A 12 -14.94 -21.89 -22.43
CA VAL A 12 -14.66 -20.45 -22.60
C VAL A 12 -14.41 -19.78 -21.24
N ALA A 13 -15.08 -20.23 -20.17
CA ALA A 13 -14.84 -19.75 -18.80
C ALA A 13 -13.43 -20.14 -18.27
N TYR A 14 -12.80 -21.19 -18.84
CA TYR A 14 -11.43 -21.62 -18.48
C TYR A 14 -10.33 -20.90 -19.27
N LEU A 15 -10.67 -20.05 -20.25
CA LEU A 15 -9.72 -19.35 -21.12
C LEU A 15 -9.65 -17.84 -20.87
N CYS A 16 -10.32 -17.31 -19.85
CA CYS A 16 -10.01 -15.99 -19.38
C CYS A 16 -8.66 -16.03 -18.68
N PRO A 17 -7.63 -15.32 -19.17
CA PRO A 17 -6.41 -15.14 -18.38
C PRO A 17 -6.81 -14.47 -17.08
N VAL A 18 -6.59 -15.15 -15.96
CA VAL A 18 -6.70 -14.56 -14.64
C VAL A 18 -5.51 -13.62 -14.53
N TYR A 19 -5.72 -12.33 -14.72
CA TYR A 19 -4.71 -11.33 -14.44
C TYR A 19 -4.53 -11.26 -12.92
N LEU A 20 -3.52 -11.96 -12.42
CA LEU A 20 -3.08 -11.86 -11.04
C LEU A 20 -2.33 -10.52 -10.93
N ILE A 21 -3.02 -9.46 -10.58
CA ILE A 21 -2.36 -8.24 -10.14
C ILE A 21 -1.84 -8.55 -8.75
N ALA A 22 -0.54 -8.68 -8.60
CA ALA A 22 0.07 -8.87 -7.28
C ALA A 22 -0.15 -7.58 -6.47
N GLN A 23 -0.70 -7.70 -5.26
CA GLN A 23 -0.76 -6.59 -4.31
C GLN A 23 0.61 -5.91 -4.27
N ASP A 24 0.64 -4.58 -4.19
CA ASP A 24 1.88 -3.86 -3.98
C ASP A 24 2.46 -4.19 -2.60
N ASN A 25 3.38 -5.16 -2.59
CA ASN A 25 4.02 -5.66 -1.37
C ASN A 25 5.10 -4.71 -0.85
N TYR A 26 5.33 -3.59 -1.53
CA TYR A 26 6.37 -2.64 -1.17
C TYR A 26 5.89 -1.64 -0.11
N GLU A 27 4.60 -1.31 -0.09
CA GLU A 27 4.04 -0.30 0.78
C GLU A 27 2.74 -0.79 1.45
N ILE A 28 2.90 -1.61 2.50
CA ILE A 28 1.76 -2.13 3.28
C ILE A 28 1.53 -1.20 4.49
N GLN A 29 0.85 -0.07 4.25
CA GLN A 29 0.53 0.93 5.27
C GLN A 29 -0.86 1.53 5.05
N VAL A 30 -1.64 1.69 6.11
CA VAL A 30 -2.84 2.52 6.11
C VAL A 30 -2.47 3.88 6.68
N TYR A 31 -2.49 4.89 5.83
CA TYR A 31 -2.08 6.25 6.19
C TYR A 31 -3.10 6.97 7.08
N GLY A 32 -2.58 7.75 8.03
CA GLY A 32 -3.32 8.82 8.68
C GLY A 32 -3.32 10.11 7.85
N ALA A 33 -4.24 11.03 8.17
CA ALA A 33 -4.36 12.29 7.44
C ALA A 33 -3.23 13.28 7.75
N ASP A 34 -2.49 13.08 8.84
CA ASP A 34 -1.41 13.99 9.23
C ASP A 34 -0.24 13.92 8.26
N THR A 35 0.34 15.07 7.97
CA THR A 35 1.58 15.21 7.20
C THR A 35 2.78 15.37 8.13
N VAL A 36 3.95 15.07 7.61
CA VAL A 36 5.23 15.35 8.31
C VAL A 36 5.31 16.83 8.65
N GLU A 37 5.73 17.13 9.87
CA GLU A 37 5.78 18.52 10.37
C GLU A 37 6.65 19.42 9.48
N PRO A 38 6.30 20.71 9.41
CA PRO A 38 7.08 21.67 8.61
C PRO A 38 8.54 21.70 9.03
N ARG A 39 9.45 21.71 8.04
CA ARG A 39 10.91 21.71 8.24
C ARG A 39 11.43 20.46 8.95
N SER A 40 10.78 19.35 8.77
CA SER A 40 11.30 18.05 9.17
C SER A 40 11.27 17.08 8.00
N THR A 41 12.13 16.09 8.09
CA THR A 41 12.20 14.96 7.14
C THR A 41 11.95 13.69 7.92
N MET A 42 11.01 12.88 7.47
CA MET A 42 10.82 11.51 7.93
C MET A 42 11.56 10.58 6.99
N VAL A 43 12.30 9.63 7.56
CA VAL A 43 12.90 8.53 6.80
C VAL A 43 12.38 7.24 7.37
N GLU A 44 11.76 6.43 6.51
CA GLU A 44 11.11 5.18 6.89
C GLU A 44 11.67 4.02 6.08
N PHE A 45 11.75 2.88 6.74
CA PHE A 45 12.04 1.59 6.13
C PHE A 45 10.80 0.72 6.31
N HIS A 46 10.23 0.29 5.18
CA HIS A 46 9.15 -0.69 5.15
C HIS A 46 9.73 -2.01 4.71
N THR A 47 9.77 -2.97 5.60
CA THR A 47 10.28 -4.31 5.34
C THR A 47 9.10 -5.28 5.34
N ASN A 48 8.81 -5.88 4.20
CA ASN A 48 7.71 -6.81 4.02
C ASN A 48 8.24 -8.14 3.51
N TRP A 49 8.09 -9.19 4.31
CA TRP A 49 8.48 -10.54 3.92
C TRP A 49 7.25 -11.36 3.56
N THR A 50 7.16 -11.77 2.29
CA THR A 50 6.14 -12.69 1.80
C THR A 50 6.54 -14.11 2.14
N ALA A 51 6.03 -14.63 3.27
CA ALA A 51 6.34 -15.98 3.72
C ALA A 51 5.64 -17.05 2.87
N GLN A 52 4.44 -16.75 2.36
CA GLN A 52 3.68 -17.60 1.46
C GLN A 52 2.99 -16.73 0.39
N GLY A 53 3.48 -16.78 -0.83
CA GLY A 53 2.98 -16.02 -1.97
C GLY A 53 3.02 -16.81 -3.26
N GLU A 54 2.94 -16.10 -4.40
CA GLU A 54 3.04 -16.69 -5.73
C GLU A 54 4.41 -17.34 -5.93
N LYS A 55 4.43 -18.58 -6.44
CA LYS A 55 5.64 -19.40 -6.58
C LYS A 55 6.22 -19.45 -7.99
N SER A 56 5.44 -19.02 -8.95
CA SER A 56 5.78 -19.05 -10.38
C SER A 56 5.93 -17.65 -10.96
N VAL A 57 6.62 -17.54 -12.07
CA VAL A 57 6.59 -16.32 -12.89
C VAL A 57 5.23 -16.26 -13.58
N VAL A 58 4.50 -15.17 -13.39
CA VAL A 58 3.19 -14.91 -14.04
C VAL A 58 3.34 -13.66 -14.90
N ASP A 59 3.08 -13.77 -16.19
CA ASP A 59 3.14 -12.68 -17.18
C ASP A 59 4.46 -11.87 -17.15
N GLY A 60 5.58 -12.56 -16.88
CA GLY A 60 6.91 -11.93 -16.77
C GLY A 60 7.22 -11.34 -15.39
N VAL A 61 6.26 -11.29 -14.47
CA VAL A 61 6.44 -10.81 -13.10
C VAL A 61 7.01 -11.93 -12.24
N ARG A 62 8.01 -11.59 -11.43
CA ARG A 62 8.71 -12.53 -10.55
C ARG A 62 7.82 -13.04 -9.41
N PRO A 63 8.05 -14.27 -8.93
CA PRO A 63 7.33 -14.81 -7.79
C PRO A 63 7.59 -13.99 -6.52
N THR A 64 6.54 -13.85 -5.70
CA THR A 64 6.61 -13.18 -4.39
C THR A 64 6.99 -14.13 -3.26
N ASN A 65 6.79 -15.45 -3.45
CA ASN A 65 7.04 -16.44 -2.40
C ASN A 65 8.48 -16.39 -1.88
N HIS A 66 8.64 -16.20 -0.58
CA HIS A 66 9.90 -16.01 0.15
C HIS A 66 10.70 -14.76 -0.29
N ALA A 67 10.05 -13.80 -0.93
CA ALA A 67 10.67 -12.51 -1.22
C ALA A 67 10.61 -11.56 -0.02
N VAL A 68 11.64 -10.75 0.14
CA VAL A 68 11.66 -9.58 1.01
C VAL A 68 11.53 -8.36 0.11
N HIS A 69 10.53 -7.54 0.39
CA HIS A 69 10.31 -6.26 -0.26
C HIS A 69 10.71 -5.15 0.70
N GLU A 70 11.59 -4.29 0.27
CA GLU A 70 12.10 -3.21 1.09
C GLU A 70 11.83 -1.87 0.42
N THR A 71 11.24 -0.94 1.15
CA THR A 71 10.99 0.43 0.70
C THR A 71 11.72 1.40 1.60
N ILE A 72 12.46 2.31 0.99
CA ILE A 72 13.00 3.48 1.66
C ILE A 72 12.10 4.66 1.28
N GLU A 73 11.35 5.18 2.25
CA GLU A 73 10.57 6.39 2.08
C GLU A 73 11.28 7.57 2.73
N ILE A 74 11.40 8.67 1.99
CA ILE A 74 11.96 9.94 2.47
C ILE A 74 10.90 11.01 2.26
N THR A 75 10.23 11.44 3.33
CA THR A 75 9.16 12.42 3.28
C THR A 75 9.58 13.74 3.88
N GLN A 76 9.46 14.82 3.10
CA GLN A 76 9.76 16.19 3.51
C GLN A 76 8.50 16.98 3.80
N GLY A 77 8.32 17.43 5.04
CA GLY A 77 7.29 18.40 5.42
C GLY A 77 7.69 19.83 5.05
N TRP A 78 6.90 20.49 4.20
CA TRP A 78 7.18 21.86 3.75
C TRP A 78 6.45 22.92 4.58
N ASN A 79 5.19 22.64 4.88
CA ASN A 79 4.33 23.50 5.67
C ASN A 79 3.20 22.68 6.35
N ASP A 80 2.27 23.32 7.03
CA ASP A 80 1.18 22.67 7.80
C ASP A 80 0.09 22.00 6.92
N TRP A 81 0.22 22.00 5.60
CA TRP A 81 -0.76 21.43 4.68
C TRP A 81 -0.15 20.67 3.49
N PHE A 82 1.20 20.63 3.38
CA PHE A 82 1.85 20.02 2.21
C PHE A 82 3.17 19.32 2.57
N GLU A 83 3.33 18.13 2.03
CA GLU A 83 4.57 17.34 2.06
C GLU A 83 4.85 16.70 0.70
N THR A 84 6.08 16.22 0.51
CA THR A 84 6.47 15.35 -0.59
C THR A 84 7.22 14.15 -0.07
N GLY A 85 6.78 12.96 -0.45
CA GLY A 85 7.47 11.69 -0.26
C GLY A 85 8.24 11.28 -1.50
N PHE A 86 9.33 10.59 -1.31
CA PHE A 86 10.11 9.93 -2.35
C PHE A 86 10.39 8.50 -1.90
N TYR A 87 10.13 7.54 -2.77
CA TYR A 87 10.23 6.11 -2.50
C TYR A 87 11.27 5.45 -3.39
N ILE A 88 12.05 4.55 -2.79
CA ILE A 88 12.95 3.65 -3.49
C ILE A 88 12.54 2.23 -3.13
N PHE A 89 12.11 1.46 -4.11
CA PHE A 89 11.69 0.08 -3.93
C PHE A 89 12.80 -0.89 -4.33
N THR A 90 13.02 -1.87 -3.46
CA THR A 90 13.93 -2.97 -3.73
C THR A 90 13.29 -4.30 -3.34
N SER A 91 13.75 -5.39 -3.93
CA SER A 91 13.30 -6.73 -3.61
C SER A 91 14.48 -7.69 -3.54
N ALA A 92 14.41 -8.64 -2.62
CA ALA A 92 15.41 -9.70 -2.50
C ALA A 92 14.73 -11.05 -2.34
N ARG A 93 15.27 -12.07 -3.02
CA ARG A 93 14.87 -13.46 -2.87
C ARG A 93 16.10 -14.36 -2.93
N SER A 94 16.07 -15.47 -2.18
CA SER A 94 17.14 -16.45 -2.19
C SER A 94 17.42 -16.97 -3.61
N GLY A 95 18.63 -16.82 -4.06
CA GLY A 95 19.07 -17.19 -5.41
C GLY A 95 19.08 -16.06 -6.43
N ASP A 96 18.26 -15.00 -6.24
CA ASP A 96 18.16 -13.86 -7.17
C ASP A 96 18.98 -12.64 -6.70
N GLY A 97 19.29 -12.55 -5.38
CA GLY A 97 19.97 -11.40 -4.78
C GLY A 97 19.04 -10.20 -4.56
N TRP A 98 19.63 -9.01 -4.39
CA TRP A 98 18.93 -7.74 -4.28
C TRP A 98 18.80 -7.07 -5.65
N ASP A 99 17.57 -6.62 -5.96
CA ASP A 99 17.25 -5.88 -7.17
C ASP A 99 16.59 -4.55 -6.81
N TRP A 100 16.95 -3.48 -7.51
CA TRP A 100 16.14 -2.28 -7.57
C TRP A 100 14.87 -2.57 -8.38
N VAL A 101 13.73 -2.15 -7.86
CA VAL A 101 12.41 -2.38 -8.44
C VAL A 101 11.88 -1.14 -9.13
N GLY A 102 11.97 0.01 -8.48
CA GLY A 102 11.45 1.26 -8.99
C GLY A 102 11.54 2.40 -7.99
N ASP A 103 11.01 3.54 -8.39
CA ASP A 103 10.96 4.78 -7.59
C ASP A 103 9.64 5.48 -7.81
N HIS A 104 9.07 6.05 -6.74
CA HIS A 104 7.86 6.86 -6.80
C HIS A 104 8.08 8.21 -6.15
N ILE A 105 7.25 9.19 -6.54
CA ILE A 105 7.14 10.49 -5.89
C ILE A 105 5.70 10.73 -5.46
N ARG A 106 5.51 11.24 -4.24
CA ARG A 106 4.20 11.39 -3.61
C ARG A 106 4.00 12.79 -3.02
N PRO A 107 3.49 13.78 -3.76
CA PRO A 107 2.93 14.98 -3.17
C PRO A 107 1.64 14.66 -2.40
N ARG A 108 1.53 15.14 -1.15
CA ARG A 108 0.35 15.00 -0.30
C ARG A 108 -0.07 16.34 0.28
N PHE A 109 -1.38 16.59 0.27
CA PHE A 109 -2.01 17.78 0.80
C PHE A 109 -2.97 17.40 1.91
N ARG A 110 -2.95 18.12 3.05
CA ARG A 110 -3.89 17.93 4.16
C ARG A 110 -4.71 19.17 4.44
N ILE A 111 -5.86 19.00 5.05
CA ILE A 111 -6.58 20.11 5.70
C ILE A 111 -5.85 20.43 7.00
N PRO A 112 -5.38 21.69 7.20
CA PRO A 112 -4.69 22.08 8.43
C PRO A 112 -5.57 21.95 9.66
N GLU A 113 -5.03 21.49 10.78
CA GLU A 113 -5.74 21.33 12.07
C GLU A 113 -6.40 22.62 12.56
N LYS A 114 -5.80 23.77 12.27
CA LYS A 114 -6.34 25.11 12.63
C LYS A 114 -7.72 25.40 12.04
N TRP A 115 -8.18 24.62 11.06
CA TRP A 115 -9.54 24.74 10.51
C TRP A 115 -10.57 23.93 11.32
N HIS A 116 -10.14 23.18 12.32
CA HIS A 116 -10.99 22.40 13.24
C HIS A 116 -12.03 21.53 12.54
N TRP A 117 -11.66 20.85 11.45
CA TRP A 117 -12.53 19.91 10.79
C TRP A 117 -12.85 18.72 11.70
N PRO A 118 -14.05 18.13 11.57
CA PRO A 118 -14.48 17.06 12.47
C PRO A 118 -13.73 15.73 12.27
N VAL A 119 -12.99 15.62 11.17
CA VAL A 119 -12.12 14.48 10.79
C VAL A 119 -10.84 15.00 10.19
N GLY A 120 -9.75 14.24 10.29
CA GLY A 120 -8.57 14.48 9.49
C GLY A 120 -8.84 14.14 8.02
N LEU A 121 -8.36 15.00 7.13
CA LEU A 121 -8.47 14.81 5.68
C LEU A 121 -7.18 15.15 4.99
N SER A 122 -6.70 14.25 4.15
CA SER A 122 -5.63 14.54 3.21
C SER A 122 -5.86 13.86 1.86
N LEU A 123 -5.15 14.34 0.85
CA LEU A 123 -5.14 13.79 -0.49
C LEU A 123 -3.71 13.54 -0.91
N SER A 124 -3.36 12.27 -1.04
CA SER A 124 -2.11 11.81 -1.60
C SER A 124 -2.25 11.60 -3.10
N ASN A 125 -1.23 11.96 -3.85
CA ASN A 125 -1.06 11.61 -5.25
C ASN A 125 0.31 10.99 -5.38
N GLU A 126 0.40 9.81 -5.98
CA GLU A 126 1.66 9.13 -6.17
C GLU A 126 1.81 8.75 -7.63
N ILE A 127 2.97 9.02 -8.19
CA ILE A 127 3.31 8.62 -9.55
C ILE A 127 4.71 8.01 -9.52
N GLY A 128 4.89 6.91 -10.24
CA GLY A 128 6.19 6.31 -10.29
C GLY A 128 6.35 5.20 -11.29
N TYR A 129 7.57 4.70 -11.30
CA TYR A 129 8.04 3.65 -12.17
C TYR A 129 8.39 2.39 -11.40
N GLN A 130 7.96 1.24 -11.93
CA GLN A 130 8.42 -0.08 -11.52
C GLN A 130 8.87 -0.89 -12.74
N ARG A 131 9.89 -1.73 -12.56
CA ARG A 131 10.36 -2.63 -13.63
C ARG A 131 9.32 -3.70 -13.91
N HIS A 132 9.11 -4.02 -15.17
CA HIS A 132 8.14 -5.04 -15.62
C HIS A 132 8.32 -6.41 -14.95
N SER A 133 9.55 -6.76 -14.55
CA SER A 133 9.80 -8.00 -13.82
C SER A 133 9.23 -8.01 -12.39
N PHE A 134 8.66 -6.91 -11.89
CA PHE A 134 8.06 -6.79 -10.55
C PHE A 134 6.62 -6.27 -10.58
N SER A 135 6.19 -5.66 -11.68
CA SER A 135 4.83 -5.19 -11.89
C SER A 135 4.45 -5.28 -13.36
N PRO A 136 3.24 -5.75 -13.73
CA PRO A 136 2.78 -5.70 -15.11
C PRO A 136 2.66 -4.27 -15.62
N ASP A 137 2.45 -3.30 -14.71
CA ASP A 137 2.33 -1.89 -15.02
C ASP A 137 3.60 -1.14 -14.62
N THR A 138 4.32 -0.61 -15.62
CA THR A 138 5.63 0.00 -15.37
C THR A 138 5.53 1.47 -14.96
N TRP A 139 4.45 2.17 -15.28
CA TRP A 139 4.14 3.49 -14.79
C TRP A 139 2.73 3.52 -14.26
N THR A 140 2.58 3.95 -13.02
CA THR A 140 1.30 4.02 -12.32
C THR A 140 1.07 5.41 -11.75
N TRP A 141 -0.19 5.75 -11.57
CA TRP A 141 -0.65 6.93 -10.86
C TRP A 141 -1.71 6.51 -9.84
N GLU A 142 -1.40 6.76 -8.58
CA GLU A 142 -2.30 6.54 -7.46
C GLU A 142 -2.88 7.88 -6.98
N ILE A 143 -4.16 7.88 -6.67
CA ILE A 143 -4.87 8.96 -5.98
C ILE A 143 -5.45 8.36 -4.71
N ARG A 144 -4.99 8.80 -3.55
CA ARG A 144 -5.38 8.26 -2.24
C ARG A 144 -5.97 9.37 -1.36
N PRO A 145 -7.30 9.53 -1.33
CA PRO A 145 -7.96 10.28 -0.26
C PRO A 145 -7.73 9.57 1.07
N ILE A 146 -7.46 10.30 2.13
CA ILE A 146 -7.21 9.77 3.47
C ILE A 146 -8.17 10.46 4.42
N ILE A 147 -8.94 9.67 5.15
CA ILE A 147 -9.93 10.15 6.11
C ILE A 147 -9.66 9.45 7.43
N ASP A 148 -9.35 10.18 8.48
CA ASP A 148 -9.12 9.56 9.77
C ASP A 148 -9.81 10.27 10.92
N LYS A 149 -9.93 9.57 12.05
CA LYS A 149 -10.46 10.11 13.27
C LYS A 149 -9.99 9.34 14.50
N LYS A 150 -9.59 10.10 15.53
CA LYS A 150 -9.41 9.56 16.89
C LYS A 150 -10.62 9.84 17.75
N ILE A 151 -11.18 8.80 18.39
CA ILE A 151 -12.37 8.87 19.27
C ILE A 151 -12.01 8.18 20.59
N GLY A 152 -11.63 8.96 21.59
CA GLY A 152 -11.10 8.42 22.84
C GLY A 152 -9.84 7.57 22.56
N PRO A 153 -9.80 6.27 22.97
CA PRO A 153 -8.67 5.39 22.71
C PRO A 153 -8.71 4.76 21.30
N TRP A 154 -9.78 4.94 20.54
CA TRP A 154 -9.93 4.36 19.21
C TRP A 154 -9.38 5.28 18.14
N TYR A 155 -8.65 4.70 17.19
CA TYR A 155 -8.22 5.35 15.96
C TYR A 155 -8.80 4.63 14.75
N LEU A 156 -9.36 5.37 13.84
CA LEU A 156 -9.98 4.89 12.60
C LEU A 156 -9.33 5.62 11.44
N SER A 157 -8.92 4.91 10.41
CA SER A 157 -8.50 5.50 9.14
C SER A 157 -9.11 4.73 7.97
N PHE A 158 -9.46 5.46 6.91
CA PHE A 158 -9.97 4.91 5.66
C PHE A 158 -9.32 5.64 4.48
N ASN A 159 -8.72 4.87 3.59
CA ASN A 159 -8.02 5.34 2.38
C ASN A 159 -8.71 4.73 1.15
N PRO A 160 -9.74 5.37 0.56
CA PRO A 160 -10.37 4.92 -0.68
C PRO A 160 -9.48 5.25 -1.88
N THR A 161 -8.47 4.44 -2.09
CA THR A 161 -7.45 4.62 -3.13
C THR A 161 -7.99 4.24 -4.50
N VAL A 162 -7.59 4.98 -5.51
CA VAL A 162 -7.80 4.65 -6.93
C VAL A 162 -6.47 4.70 -7.67
N ASP A 163 -6.24 3.69 -8.48
CA ASP A 163 -4.99 3.48 -9.22
C ASP A 163 -5.24 3.52 -10.71
N LYS A 164 -4.29 4.03 -11.48
CA LYS A 164 -4.33 4.05 -12.94
C LYS A 164 -2.98 3.63 -13.52
N SER A 165 -3.00 2.57 -14.33
CA SER A 165 -1.87 2.25 -15.20
C SER A 165 -1.71 3.32 -16.27
N LEU A 166 -0.52 3.94 -16.32
CA LEU A 166 -0.14 4.90 -17.35
C LEU A 166 0.66 4.25 -18.47
N HIS A 167 1.38 3.15 -18.16
CA HIS A 167 2.12 2.35 -19.11
C HIS A 167 2.31 0.94 -18.57
N GLY A 168 1.98 -0.08 -19.36
CA GLY A 168 2.04 -1.51 -19.02
C GLY A 168 0.87 -2.27 -19.61
N ASP A 169 0.61 -3.44 -19.07
CA ASP A 169 -0.36 -4.38 -19.61
C ASP A 169 -1.81 -3.91 -19.40
N ASN A 170 -2.06 -3.17 -18.30
CA ASN A 170 -3.40 -2.73 -17.90
C ASN A 170 -3.71 -1.27 -18.28
N VAL A 171 -2.92 -0.63 -19.14
CA VAL A 171 -3.11 0.78 -19.54
C VAL A 171 -4.48 1.07 -20.16
N SER A 172 -5.10 0.07 -20.80
CA SER A 172 -6.44 0.19 -21.40
C SER A 172 -7.59 0.02 -20.39
N GLN A 173 -7.30 -0.46 -19.17
CA GLN A 173 -8.28 -0.60 -18.11
C GLN A 173 -8.64 0.76 -17.50
N GLY A 174 -9.80 0.84 -16.82
CA GLY A 174 -10.22 2.01 -16.07
C GLY A 174 -9.35 2.29 -14.84
N PHE A 175 -9.84 3.17 -13.96
CA PHE A 175 -9.26 3.30 -12.63
C PHE A 175 -9.60 2.04 -11.81
N GLU A 176 -8.62 1.48 -11.14
CA GLU A 176 -8.79 0.39 -10.17
C GLU A 176 -9.12 0.95 -8.79
N PHE A 177 -9.92 0.25 -8.01
CA PHE A 177 -10.30 0.65 -6.66
C PHE A 177 -9.62 -0.24 -5.62
N SER A 178 -8.74 0.38 -4.82
CA SER A 178 -7.88 -0.30 -3.84
C SER A 178 -8.10 0.29 -2.43
N PRO A 179 -9.24 -0.03 -1.76
CA PRO A 179 -9.57 0.53 -0.45
C PRO A 179 -8.70 -0.06 0.65
N ASN A 180 -8.15 0.81 1.53
CA ASN A 180 -7.44 0.40 2.72
C ASN A 180 -8.11 1.00 3.97
N ALA A 181 -8.10 0.26 5.08
CA ALA A 181 -8.73 0.71 6.33
C ALA A 181 -7.96 0.23 7.55
N LYS A 182 -7.97 1.02 8.62
CA LYS A 182 -7.38 0.68 9.93
C LYS A 182 -8.34 1.01 11.05
N VAL A 183 -8.46 0.08 12.00
CA VAL A 183 -9.09 0.28 13.29
C VAL A 183 -8.08 -0.13 14.35
N SER A 184 -7.67 0.76 15.22
CA SER A 184 -6.77 0.45 16.32
C SER A 184 -7.23 1.05 17.65
N TYR A 185 -6.69 0.51 18.74
CA TYR A 185 -7.00 0.86 20.11
C TYR A 185 -5.72 1.13 20.90
N ASP A 186 -5.67 2.26 21.60
CA ASP A 186 -4.55 2.60 22.49
C ASP A 186 -4.66 1.80 23.80
N PHE A 187 -3.91 0.72 23.94
CA PHE A 187 -3.82 -0.05 25.21
C PHE A 187 -3.05 0.74 26.27
N SER A 188 -2.14 1.57 25.83
CA SER A 188 -1.36 2.48 26.67
C SER A 188 -0.91 3.69 25.83
N LYS A 189 -0.14 4.61 26.45
CA LYS A 189 0.47 5.74 25.73
C LYS A 189 1.54 5.31 24.73
N VAL A 190 2.08 4.10 24.89
CA VAL A 190 3.20 3.59 24.08
C VAL A 190 2.74 2.49 23.12
N VAL A 191 1.70 1.74 23.43
CA VAL A 191 1.26 0.60 22.66
C VAL A 191 -0.17 0.78 22.18
N ALA A 192 -0.36 0.80 20.89
CA ALA A 192 -1.65 0.62 20.23
C ALA A 192 -1.63 -0.67 19.41
N GLY A 193 -2.79 -1.22 19.16
CA GLY A 193 -2.91 -2.41 18.30
C GLY A 193 -4.28 -2.47 17.67
N GLY A 194 -4.36 -3.11 16.52
CA GLY A 194 -5.60 -3.13 15.76
C GLY A 194 -5.56 -4.07 14.56
N LEU A 195 -6.50 -3.82 13.68
CA LEU A 195 -6.65 -4.53 12.43
C LEU A 195 -6.55 -3.55 11.26
N GLU A 196 -5.74 -3.90 10.30
CA GLU A 196 -5.65 -3.22 9.02
C GLU A 196 -6.25 -4.13 7.94
N TYR A 197 -6.89 -3.53 6.96
CA TYR A 197 -7.42 -4.16 5.77
C TYR A 197 -6.82 -3.50 4.53
N TYR A 198 -6.44 -4.32 3.57
CA TYR A 198 -5.93 -3.91 2.27
C TYR A 198 -6.70 -4.65 1.19
N GLY A 199 -7.25 -3.92 0.23
CA GLY A 199 -8.01 -4.47 -0.87
C GLY A 199 -7.57 -3.93 -2.22
N SER A 200 -7.76 -4.75 -3.26
CA SER A 200 -7.82 -4.34 -4.65
C SER A 200 -9.02 -5.06 -5.26
N LEU A 201 -10.00 -4.27 -5.69
CA LEU A 201 -11.29 -4.80 -6.12
C LEU A 201 -11.42 -4.88 -7.65
N GLY A 202 -10.42 -4.36 -8.37
CA GLY A 202 -10.43 -4.26 -9.81
C GLY A 202 -11.05 -2.96 -10.34
N PRO A 203 -11.26 -2.84 -11.66
CA PRO A 203 -11.67 -1.60 -12.31
C PRO A 203 -13.04 -1.09 -11.85
N ILE A 204 -13.13 0.22 -11.58
CA ILE A 204 -14.38 0.88 -11.19
C ILE A 204 -15.43 0.68 -12.27
N GLY A 205 -16.60 0.15 -11.85
CA GLY A 205 -17.71 -0.16 -12.76
C GLY A 205 -17.69 -1.58 -13.33
N SER A 206 -16.60 -2.33 -13.10
CA SER A 206 -16.45 -3.73 -13.49
C SER A 206 -15.51 -4.44 -12.52
N PHE A 207 -15.90 -4.48 -11.22
CA PHE A 207 -15.08 -5.14 -10.21
C PHE A 207 -14.86 -6.61 -10.55
N ASP A 208 -13.67 -7.09 -10.20
CA ASP A 208 -13.29 -8.47 -10.40
C ASP A 208 -14.15 -9.43 -9.56
N PRO A 209 -14.30 -10.69 -9.96
CA PRO A 209 -14.88 -11.71 -9.10
C PRO A 209 -14.14 -11.76 -7.76
N VAL A 210 -14.84 -11.97 -6.65
CA VAL A 210 -14.26 -11.93 -5.29
C VAL A 210 -13.02 -12.83 -5.14
N ALA A 211 -12.96 -13.96 -5.84
CA ALA A 211 -11.81 -14.86 -5.81
C ALA A 211 -10.56 -14.29 -6.48
N GLU A 212 -10.75 -13.33 -7.38
CA GLU A 212 -9.69 -12.67 -8.16
C GLU A 212 -9.30 -11.30 -7.58
N GLN A 213 -10.12 -10.74 -6.67
CA GLN A 213 -9.79 -9.55 -5.91
C GLN A 213 -8.65 -9.83 -4.93
N GLN A 214 -7.88 -8.83 -4.61
CA GLN A 214 -6.94 -8.94 -3.49
C GLN A 214 -7.62 -8.48 -2.21
N GLN A 215 -7.50 -9.28 -1.16
CA GLN A 215 -8.04 -8.96 0.14
C GLN A 215 -7.14 -9.51 1.24
N GLN A 216 -6.57 -8.62 2.04
CA GLN A 216 -5.65 -8.96 3.10
C GLN A 216 -6.07 -8.31 4.42
N PHE A 217 -5.97 -9.06 5.50
CA PHE A 217 -6.18 -8.59 6.87
C PHE A 217 -4.87 -8.70 7.65
N VAL A 218 -4.52 -7.61 8.33
CA VAL A 218 -3.25 -7.50 9.05
C VAL A 218 -3.51 -7.03 10.49
N PRO A 219 -3.62 -7.94 11.47
CA PRO A 219 -3.39 -7.57 12.85
C PRO A 219 -2.03 -6.89 13.00
N ALA A 220 -2.02 -5.69 13.56
CA ALA A 220 -0.82 -4.87 13.68
C ALA A 220 -0.71 -4.20 15.05
N ILE A 221 0.53 -3.87 15.42
CA ILE A 221 0.88 -3.16 16.65
C ILE A 221 1.69 -1.93 16.26
N ASP A 222 1.29 -0.79 16.81
CA ASP A 222 2.01 0.48 16.72
C ASP A 222 2.73 0.75 18.06
N LEU A 223 4.01 1.12 18.00
CA LEU A 223 4.80 1.49 19.17
C LEU A 223 5.10 2.98 19.16
N ASN A 224 4.34 3.72 19.95
CA ASN A 224 4.43 5.18 20.11
C ASN A 224 5.52 5.56 21.13
N VAL A 225 6.76 5.18 20.90
CA VAL A 225 7.88 5.39 21.85
C VAL A 225 8.28 6.85 21.96
N SER A 226 8.11 7.63 20.89
CA SER A 226 8.34 9.08 20.86
C SER A 226 7.71 9.68 19.60
N PRO A 227 7.40 10.99 19.58
CA PRO A 227 6.88 11.66 18.38
C PRO A 227 7.82 11.62 17.16
N ASP A 228 9.11 11.35 17.39
CA ASP A 228 10.11 11.28 16.33
C ASP A 228 10.24 9.89 15.70
N TRP A 229 9.53 8.88 16.22
CA TRP A 229 9.59 7.52 15.73
C TRP A 229 8.24 7.03 15.28
N GLU A 230 8.23 6.38 14.13
CA GLU A 230 7.14 5.52 13.65
C GLU A 230 7.60 4.07 13.70
N ILE A 231 6.86 3.22 14.39
CA ILE A 231 7.16 1.80 14.49
C ILE A 231 5.86 1.02 14.42
N ASN A 232 5.71 0.23 13.37
CA ASN A 232 4.56 -0.64 13.15
C ASN A 232 5.02 -2.04 12.78
N PHE A 233 4.37 -3.07 13.34
CA PHE A 233 4.59 -4.47 12.99
C PHE A 233 3.24 -5.15 12.79
N GLY A 234 3.17 -6.03 11.78
CA GLY A 234 1.97 -6.78 11.50
C GLY A 234 2.22 -8.12 10.84
N VAL A 235 1.21 -8.99 10.91
CA VAL A 235 1.18 -10.26 10.19
C VAL A 235 -0.07 -10.28 9.34
N GLY A 236 0.10 -10.35 8.03
CA GLY A 236 -0.98 -10.26 7.04
C GLY A 236 -1.40 -11.63 6.52
N TRP A 237 -2.71 -11.87 6.45
CA TRP A 237 -3.31 -13.04 5.83
C TRP A 237 -4.13 -12.60 4.61
N GLY A 238 -3.74 -13.10 3.43
CA GLY A 238 -4.54 -13.04 2.23
C GLY A 238 -5.67 -14.07 2.29
N VAL A 239 -6.89 -13.60 2.02
CA VAL A 239 -8.10 -14.45 2.12
C VAL A 239 -8.70 -14.80 0.76
N THR A 240 -8.13 -14.32 -0.33
CA THR A 240 -8.54 -14.59 -1.70
C THR A 240 -7.42 -15.28 -2.48
N HIS A 241 -7.74 -15.81 -3.65
CA HIS A 241 -6.78 -16.57 -4.44
C HIS A 241 -5.65 -15.70 -5.01
N SER A 242 -5.95 -14.44 -5.32
CA SER A 242 -5.01 -13.48 -5.92
C SER A 242 -4.18 -12.70 -4.89
N THR A 243 -4.33 -13.01 -3.59
CA THR A 243 -3.58 -12.35 -2.51
C THR A 243 -2.50 -13.26 -1.98
N ASP A 244 -1.30 -12.74 -1.74
CA ASP A 244 -0.26 -13.46 -1.01
C ASP A 244 -0.79 -13.92 0.35
N HIS A 245 -0.64 -15.21 0.66
CA HIS A 245 -1.33 -15.83 1.79
C HIS A 245 -0.80 -15.42 3.15
N LEU A 246 0.52 -15.18 3.25
CA LEU A 246 1.15 -14.81 4.53
C LEU A 246 2.27 -13.81 4.30
N ILE A 247 2.11 -12.63 4.88
CA ILE A 247 3.12 -11.56 4.87
C ILE A 247 3.43 -11.14 6.29
N ILE A 248 4.69 -10.88 6.57
CA ILE A 248 5.14 -10.24 7.81
C ILE A 248 5.66 -8.86 7.43
N LYS A 249 5.05 -7.82 7.98
CA LYS A 249 5.43 -6.44 7.73
C LYS A 249 6.08 -5.78 8.95
N GLY A 250 6.99 -4.86 8.68
CA GLY A 250 7.57 -3.97 9.66
C GLY A 250 7.81 -2.59 9.07
N ILE A 251 7.48 -1.55 9.81
CA ILE A 251 7.81 -0.17 9.46
C ILE A 251 8.61 0.41 10.61
N ILE A 252 9.75 1.00 10.30
CA ILE A 252 10.56 1.74 11.25
C ILE A 252 10.93 3.07 10.59
N GLY A 253 10.41 4.14 11.14
CA GLY A 253 10.66 5.49 10.68
C GLY A 253 11.25 6.40 11.73
N ARG A 254 12.02 7.38 11.31
CA ARG A 254 12.56 8.41 12.18
C ARG A 254 12.45 9.79 11.56
N ARG A 255 11.92 10.74 12.36
CA ARG A 255 11.83 12.16 12.02
C ARG A 255 13.11 12.89 12.39
N PHE A 256 13.60 13.73 11.48
CA PHE A 256 14.72 14.62 11.64
C PHE A 256 14.23 16.07 11.53
N ASN A 257 14.33 16.83 12.62
CA ASN A 257 13.94 18.22 12.66
C ASN A 257 15.10 19.14 12.25
N TRP A 258 14.88 20.01 11.26
CA TRP A 258 15.89 20.97 10.82
C TRP A 258 15.91 22.16 11.80
N LYS A 259 17.04 22.39 12.43
CA LYS A 259 17.21 23.56 13.31
C LYS A 259 17.01 24.85 12.51
N LYS A 260 16.20 25.78 13.04
CA LYS A 260 16.26 27.17 12.60
C LYS A 260 17.70 27.64 12.82
N ASN A 261 18.44 27.97 11.74
CA ASN A 261 19.59 28.85 11.89
C ASN A 261 19.03 30.19 12.35
N THR A 262 19.14 30.52 13.64
CA THR A 262 19.00 31.88 14.15
C THR A 262 20.24 32.63 13.66
N LEU A 263 20.06 33.31 12.50
CA LEU A 263 20.96 34.40 12.09
C LEU A 263 20.73 35.61 12.99
#